data_a4e00415d35c68a9e71ef77ff055f3cb
#
_entry.id   a4e00415d35c68a9e71ef77ff055f3cb
#
_cell.length_a   1.000
_cell.length_b   1.000
_cell.length_c   1.000
_cell.angle_alpha   90.00
_cell.angle_beta   90.00
_cell.angle_gamma   90.00
#
_symmetry.space_group_name_H-M   'P 1'
#
loop_
_entity.id
_entity.type
_entity.pdbx_description
1 polymer ?
#
loop_
_entity_poly.entity_id
_entity_poly.type
_entity_poly.pdbx_seq_one_letter_code
_entity_poly.pdbx_strand_id
1 'polypeptide(L)'
;MKHAAAMSPPFRFVLACVGILLGIGPAAAADKTKVVATFSVIGDMVANVAGDRVDLVTLVGPAGDTELFKPSLGDGKSVAEARIVFMNDLNDEFEPWLEPLLKRVKFGGTKIVVSRGAKTYSSSEERAPRSKAAEEEIDQHAWLDPKNGVIYVRNIAAALAKSDPANAPDYRARAAAYIKELQDLDAWAKTEMAAVPPAKRRILSSHDSLQYLARAYGITMLAINGWTNNSEPSAAELASLAQRIRQEGIHALFLDSITDPRAMQQVAKETGAAIGGTLYGDALSKPGGEADTYVKMIRHDVTTLIAGMMKN
;
A
#
# COMPACT_ATOMS: atom_id res chain seq x y z
N MET A 1 -12.59 -87.27 64.51
CA MET A 1 -13.51 -86.13 64.27
C MET A 1 -12.65 -84.96 63.81
N LYS A 2 -12.56 -84.73 62.52
CA LYS A 2 -11.76 -83.61 61.91
C LYS A 2 -12.66 -82.85 60.94
N HIS A 3 -12.96 -81.60 61.25
CA HIS A 3 -13.72 -80.68 60.39
C HIS A 3 -12.79 -80.15 59.30
N ALA A 4 -13.18 -80.34 58.03
CA ALA A 4 -12.55 -79.73 56.90
C ALA A 4 -13.26 -78.41 56.59
N ALA A 5 -12.53 -77.32 56.59
CA ALA A 5 -13.02 -76.00 56.20
C ALA A 5 -12.87 -75.83 54.66
N ALA A 6 -13.97 -75.54 54.01
CA ALA A 6 -13.98 -75.24 52.57
C ALA A 6 -13.55 -73.80 52.31
N MET A 7 -12.51 -73.60 51.51
CA MET A 7 -12.05 -72.27 51.00
C MET A 7 -12.79 -71.94 49.72
N SER A 8 -13.43 -70.78 49.72
CA SER A 8 -14.05 -70.16 48.54
C SER A 8 -13.02 -69.46 47.68
N PRO A 9 -13.11 -69.48 46.33
CA PRO A 9 -12.15 -68.77 45.47
C PRO A 9 -12.45 -67.24 45.36
N PRO A 10 -11.43 -66.40 45.13
CA PRO A 10 -11.60 -64.97 45.04
C PRO A 10 -12.18 -64.55 43.65
N PHE A 11 -13.17 -63.68 43.74
CA PHE A 11 -13.81 -63.03 42.60
C PHE A 11 -12.82 -62.06 41.94
N ARG A 12 -12.39 -62.30 40.70
CA ARG A 12 -11.57 -61.38 39.90
C ARG A 12 -12.46 -60.39 39.17
N PHE A 13 -12.48 -59.14 39.63
CA PHE A 13 -13.06 -58.02 38.90
C PHE A 13 -12.15 -57.70 37.68
N VAL A 14 -12.64 -57.99 36.48
CA VAL A 14 -12.02 -57.49 35.23
C VAL A 14 -12.57 -56.12 34.96
N LEU A 15 -11.74 -55.08 35.19
CA LEU A 15 -12.04 -53.69 34.83
C LEU A 15 -11.83 -53.52 33.32
N ALA A 16 -12.93 -53.50 32.56
CA ALA A 16 -12.89 -53.23 31.13
C ALA A 16 -12.74 -51.72 30.93
N CYS A 17 -11.53 -51.23 30.64
CA CYS A 17 -11.28 -49.86 30.17
C CYS A 17 -11.80 -49.75 28.73
N VAL A 18 -12.98 -49.14 28.57
CA VAL A 18 -13.46 -48.66 27.26
C VAL A 18 -12.72 -47.39 26.90
N GLY A 19 -11.67 -47.55 26.08
CA GLY A 19 -10.96 -46.42 25.52
C GLY A 19 -11.86 -45.72 24.47
N ILE A 20 -12.38 -44.56 24.78
CA ILE A 20 -13.01 -43.67 23.81
C ILE A 20 -11.89 -43.06 22.95
N LEU A 21 -11.61 -43.65 21.79
CA LEU A 21 -10.85 -43.05 20.73
C LEU A 21 -11.68 -41.88 20.13
N LEU A 22 -11.49 -40.68 20.67
CA LEU A 22 -11.90 -39.45 19.99
C LEU A 22 -11.11 -39.36 18.69
N GLY A 23 -11.73 -39.78 17.60
CA GLY A 23 -11.19 -39.61 16.25
C GLY A 23 -11.04 -38.09 15.96
N ILE A 24 -9.82 -37.60 16.06
CA ILE A 24 -9.45 -36.32 15.47
C ILE A 24 -9.45 -36.54 13.95
N GLY A 25 -10.63 -36.40 13.33
CA GLY A 25 -10.72 -36.32 11.87
C GLY A 25 -9.85 -35.20 11.36
N PRO A 26 -9.24 -35.26 10.16
CA PRO A 26 -8.55 -34.16 9.57
C PRO A 26 -9.55 -33.00 9.48
N ALA A 27 -9.25 -31.88 10.15
CA ALA A 27 -9.99 -30.66 9.97
C ALA A 27 -9.90 -30.33 8.47
N ALA A 28 -11.01 -30.42 7.75
CA ALA A 28 -11.06 -29.95 6.37
C ALA A 28 -10.56 -28.52 6.39
N ALA A 29 -9.49 -28.23 5.64
CA ALA A 29 -9.01 -26.87 5.48
C ALA A 29 -10.20 -26.06 4.94
N ALA A 30 -10.74 -25.16 5.77
CA ALA A 30 -11.81 -24.28 5.33
C ALA A 30 -11.28 -23.46 4.15
N ASP A 31 -12.06 -23.35 3.08
CA ASP A 31 -11.70 -22.53 1.92
C ASP A 31 -11.35 -21.13 2.40
N LYS A 32 -10.18 -20.64 2.00
CA LYS A 32 -9.72 -19.30 2.36
C LYS A 32 -10.68 -18.25 1.82
N THR A 33 -10.97 -17.24 2.62
CA THR A 33 -11.77 -16.12 2.17
C THR A 33 -11.07 -15.38 1.02
N LYS A 34 -11.74 -15.31 -0.13
CA LYS A 34 -11.22 -14.56 -1.29
C LYS A 34 -11.36 -13.06 -1.04
N VAL A 35 -10.27 -12.34 -1.21
CA VAL A 35 -10.21 -10.88 -1.07
C VAL A 35 -9.46 -10.27 -2.24
N VAL A 36 -9.85 -9.07 -2.61
CA VAL A 36 -9.22 -8.30 -3.69
C VAL A 36 -8.63 -7.03 -3.10
N ALA A 37 -7.41 -6.68 -3.51
CA ALA A 37 -6.81 -5.37 -3.37
C ALA A 37 -6.72 -4.71 -4.75
N THR A 38 -6.99 -3.41 -4.83
CA THR A 38 -7.05 -2.71 -6.11
C THR A 38 -5.68 -2.55 -6.74
N PHE A 39 -4.64 -2.21 -5.95
CA PHE A 39 -3.29 -2.03 -6.47
C PHE A 39 -2.21 -2.55 -5.49
N SER A 40 -0.97 -2.58 -5.97
CA SER A 40 0.15 -3.30 -5.34
C SER A 40 0.45 -2.86 -3.91
N VAL A 41 0.36 -1.56 -3.59
CA VAL A 41 0.64 -1.05 -2.23
C VAL A 41 -0.40 -1.55 -1.23
N ILE A 42 -1.70 -1.47 -1.58
CA ILE A 42 -2.76 -2.04 -0.73
C ILE A 42 -2.61 -3.56 -0.66
N GLY A 43 -2.25 -4.21 -1.77
CA GLY A 43 -2.00 -5.65 -1.83
C GLY A 43 -0.95 -6.10 -0.82
N ASP A 44 0.19 -5.40 -0.75
CA ASP A 44 1.26 -5.67 0.23
C ASP A 44 0.75 -5.48 1.68
N MET A 45 0.03 -4.39 1.95
CA MET A 45 -0.53 -4.13 3.29
C MET A 45 -1.53 -5.23 3.70
N VAL A 46 -2.40 -5.66 2.78
CA VAL A 46 -3.34 -6.76 3.03
C VAL A 46 -2.59 -8.07 3.27
N ALA A 47 -1.56 -8.39 2.49
CA ALA A 47 -0.75 -9.59 2.66
C ALA A 47 -0.05 -9.62 4.03
N ASN A 48 0.51 -8.49 4.48
CA ASN A 48 1.15 -8.38 5.80
C ASN A 48 0.17 -8.62 6.95
N VAL A 49 -1.07 -8.12 6.84
CA VAL A 49 -2.10 -8.30 7.89
C VAL A 49 -2.74 -9.68 7.82
N ALA A 50 -3.07 -10.15 6.63
CA ALA A 50 -3.81 -11.39 6.43
C ALA A 50 -2.91 -12.65 6.55
N GLY A 51 -1.64 -12.54 6.14
CA GLY A 51 -0.76 -13.70 6.02
C GLY A 51 -1.35 -14.71 5.03
N ASP A 52 -1.38 -15.96 5.44
CA ASP A 52 -1.90 -17.08 4.66
C ASP A 52 -3.39 -17.41 4.90
N ARG A 53 -4.11 -16.56 5.65
CA ARG A 53 -5.51 -16.79 6.03
C ARG A 53 -6.51 -16.47 4.93
N VAL A 54 -6.12 -15.73 3.91
CA VAL A 54 -6.98 -15.31 2.79
C VAL A 54 -6.40 -15.75 1.45
N ASP A 55 -7.25 -15.79 0.44
CA ASP A 55 -6.87 -15.90 -0.97
C ASP A 55 -6.91 -14.48 -1.56
N LEU A 56 -5.74 -13.84 -1.63
CA LEU A 56 -5.59 -12.44 -2.05
C LEU A 56 -5.27 -12.34 -3.53
N VAL A 57 -6.07 -11.56 -4.23
CA VAL A 57 -5.77 -11.11 -5.61
C VAL A 57 -5.53 -9.61 -5.60
N THR A 58 -4.42 -9.17 -6.19
CA THR A 58 -4.14 -7.74 -6.45
C THR A 58 -4.39 -7.47 -7.92
N LEU A 59 -5.31 -6.55 -8.25
CA LEU A 59 -5.74 -6.30 -9.63
C LEU A 59 -4.64 -5.59 -10.42
N VAL A 60 -4.17 -4.43 -9.93
CA VAL A 60 -3.03 -3.74 -10.52
C VAL A 60 -1.77 -4.20 -9.79
N GLY A 61 -1.02 -5.06 -10.44
CA GLY A 61 0.20 -5.65 -9.88
C GLY A 61 1.37 -4.66 -9.79
N PRO A 62 2.53 -5.14 -9.30
CA PRO A 62 3.76 -4.35 -9.25
C PRO A 62 4.14 -3.75 -10.62
N ALA A 63 4.64 -2.52 -10.61
CA ALA A 63 4.98 -1.71 -11.79
C ALA A 63 3.78 -1.46 -12.73
N GLY A 64 2.54 -1.62 -12.26
CA GLY A 64 1.32 -1.31 -13.00
C GLY A 64 0.85 0.11 -12.73
N ASP A 65 0.30 0.75 -13.73
CA ASP A 65 -0.35 2.05 -13.62
C ASP A 65 -1.82 1.87 -13.25
N THR A 66 -2.22 2.37 -12.08
CA THR A 66 -3.58 2.20 -11.55
C THR A 66 -4.58 3.11 -12.28
N GLU A 67 -4.19 4.30 -12.68
CA GLU A 67 -5.06 5.26 -13.37
C GLU A 67 -5.44 4.78 -14.78
N LEU A 68 -4.47 4.18 -15.49
CA LEU A 68 -4.64 3.72 -16.87
C LEU A 68 -5.04 2.25 -16.97
N PHE A 69 -5.25 1.57 -15.85
CA PHE A 69 -5.57 0.15 -15.81
C PHE A 69 -6.89 -0.18 -16.51
N LYS A 70 -6.89 -1.26 -17.28
CA LYS A 70 -8.07 -1.77 -17.98
C LYS A 70 -8.37 -3.19 -17.52
N PRO A 71 -9.40 -3.38 -16.68
CA PRO A 71 -9.72 -4.69 -16.13
C PRO A 71 -10.06 -5.73 -17.20
N SER A 72 -9.41 -6.89 -17.10
CA SER A 72 -9.67 -8.07 -17.93
C SER A 72 -10.93 -8.84 -17.46
N LEU A 73 -11.31 -9.87 -18.22
CA LEU A 73 -12.35 -10.80 -17.79
C LEU A 73 -11.94 -11.58 -16.52
N GLY A 74 -10.65 -11.89 -16.38
CA GLY A 74 -10.10 -12.56 -15.20
C GLY A 74 -10.26 -11.70 -13.94
N ASP A 75 -9.95 -10.39 -14.04
CA ASP A 75 -10.14 -9.44 -12.95
C ASP A 75 -11.61 -9.34 -12.54
N GLY A 76 -12.50 -9.29 -13.54
CA GLY A 76 -13.94 -9.33 -13.30
C GLY A 76 -14.39 -10.56 -12.55
N LYS A 77 -13.85 -11.73 -12.87
CA LYS A 77 -14.14 -12.99 -12.15
C LYS A 77 -13.61 -12.91 -10.71
N SER A 78 -12.37 -12.49 -10.51
CA SER A 78 -11.78 -12.35 -9.17
C SER A 78 -12.60 -11.44 -8.27
N VAL A 79 -13.05 -10.29 -8.81
CA VAL A 79 -13.93 -9.36 -8.08
C VAL A 79 -15.29 -9.96 -7.78
N ALA A 80 -15.91 -10.67 -8.75
CA ALA A 80 -17.23 -11.29 -8.54
C ALA A 80 -17.22 -12.35 -7.43
N GLU A 81 -16.11 -13.07 -7.28
CA GLU A 81 -15.91 -14.13 -6.28
C GLU A 81 -15.41 -13.60 -4.93
N ALA A 82 -14.95 -12.35 -4.87
CA ALA A 82 -14.37 -11.79 -3.67
C ALA A 82 -15.44 -11.46 -2.60
N ARG A 83 -15.11 -11.74 -1.35
CA ARG A 83 -15.91 -11.32 -0.20
C ARG A 83 -15.64 -9.86 0.18
N ILE A 84 -14.41 -9.39 -0.03
CA ILE A 84 -13.97 -8.03 0.28
C ILE A 84 -13.16 -7.49 -0.90
N VAL A 85 -13.40 -6.22 -1.25
CA VAL A 85 -12.53 -5.40 -2.11
C VAL A 85 -11.97 -4.28 -1.25
N PHE A 86 -10.63 -4.23 -1.13
CA PHE A 86 -9.88 -3.15 -0.50
C PHE A 86 -9.50 -2.12 -1.55
N MET A 87 -9.85 -0.85 -1.34
CA MET A 87 -9.70 0.25 -2.29
C MET A 87 -9.23 1.54 -1.60
N ASN A 88 -8.62 2.45 -2.36
CA ASN A 88 -8.17 3.74 -1.84
C ASN A 88 -9.31 4.75 -1.68
N ASP A 89 -10.05 5.03 -2.77
CA ASP A 89 -11.27 5.84 -2.84
C ASP A 89 -11.13 7.24 -2.20
N LEU A 90 -10.03 7.95 -2.48
CA LEU A 90 -9.86 9.34 -2.07
C LEU A 90 -10.32 10.31 -3.15
N ASN A 91 -10.18 9.95 -4.42
CA ASN A 91 -10.78 10.61 -5.55
C ASN A 91 -11.10 9.61 -6.66
N ASP A 92 -11.94 10.02 -7.64
CA ASP A 92 -12.41 9.14 -8.72
C ASP A 92 -11.36 8.94 -9.84
N GLU A 93 -10.24 9.66 -9.82
CA GLU A 93 -9.26 9.66 -10.90
C GLU A 93 -8.23 8.54 -10.75
N PHE A 94 -7.95 8.07 -9.53
CA PHE A 94 -6.94 7.04 -9.29
C PHE A 94 -7.41 5.63 -9.65
N GLU A 95 -8.67 5.30 -9.33
CA GLU A 95 -9.27 3.99 -9.58
C GLU A 95 -10.52 4.11 -10.49
N PRO A 96 -10.47 4.84 -11.63
CA PRO A 96 -11.67 5.21 -12.43
C PRO A 96 -12.40 3.99 -13.00
N TRP A 97 -11.70 2.88 -13.12
CA TRP A 97 -12.21 1.60 -13.65
C TRP A 97 -12.97 0.77 -12.59
N LEU A 98 -12.81 1.08 -11.29
CA LEU A 98 -13.27 0.19 -10.22
C LEU A 98 -14.80 0.17 -10.09
N GLU A 99 -15.45 1.32 -9.92
CA GLU A 99 -16.92 1.37 -9.81
C GLU A 99 -17.65 0.81 -11.04
N PRO A 100 -17.23 1.11 -12.30
CA PRO A 100 -17.75 0.43 -13.48
C PRO A 100 -17.57 -1.10 -13.45
N LEU A 101 -16.41 -1.59 -12.97
CA LEU A 101 -16.14 -3.02 -12.82
C LEU A 101 -17.09 -3.66 -11.80
N LEU A 102 -17.19 -3.09 -10.61
CA LEU A 102 -18.06 -3.58 -9.52
C LEU A 102 -19.53 -3.68 -9.97
N LYS A 103 -20.01 -2.66 -10.68
CA LYS A 103 -21.37 -2.66 -11.27
C LYS A 103 -21.54 -3.75 -12.33
N ARG A 104 -20.58 -3.89 -13.24
CA ARG A 104 -20.61 -4.88 -14.32
C ARG A 104 -20.70 -6.31 -13.80
N VAL A 105 -19.93 -6.64 -12.76
CA VAL A 105 -19.91 -7.99 -12.17
C VAL A 105 -20.99 -8.19 -11.10
N LYS A 106 -21.80 -7.17 -10.81
CA LYS A 106 -22.81 -7.18 -9.74
C LYS A 106 -22.21 -7.59 -8.39
N PHE A 107 -21.09 -6.95 -8.02
CA PHE A 107 -20.36 -7.29 -6.79
C PHE A 107 -21.28 -7.23 -5.58
N GLY A 108 -21.39 -8.35 -4.87
CA GLY A 108 -22.24 -8.52 -3.67
C GLY A 108 -21.48 -8.55 -2.36
N GLY A 109 -20.14 -8.39 -2.38
CA GLY A 109 -19.28 -8.38 -1.20
C GLY A 109 -19.21 -7.02 -0.51
N THR A 110 -18.18 -6.83 0.31
CA THR A 110 -17.95 -5.61 1.08
C THR A 110 -16.86 -4.77 0.46
N LYS A 111 -17.13 -3.49 0.16
CA LYS A 111 -16.12 -2.50 -0.21
C LYS A 111 -15.50 -1.92 1.07
N ILE A 112 -14.19 -1.89 1.13
CA ILE A 112 -13.42 -1.34 2.25
C ILE A 112 -12.52 -0.23 1.73
N VAL A 113 -12.86 1.01 2.07
CA VAL A 113 -12.02 2.18 1.84
C VAL A 113 -10.93 2.19 2.91
N VAL A 114 -9.70 1.80 2.50
CA VAL A 114 -8.58 1.67 3.45
C VAL A 114 -8.05 3.03 3.91
N SER A 115 -8.23 4.07 3.10
CA SER A 115 -7.84 5.46 3.38
C SER A 115 -8.73 6.16 4.40
N ARG A 116 -9.87 5.58 4.80
CA ARG A 116 -10.83 6.23 5.68
C ARG A 116 -10.19 6.69 6.99
N GLY A 117 -10.26 8.01 7.25
CA GLY A 117 -9.66 8.65 8.41
C GLY A 117 -8.17 8.98 8.26
N ALA A 118 -7.57 8.77 7.09
CA ALA A 118 -6.26 9.28 6.77
C ALA A 118 -6.25 10.81 6.77
N LYS A 119 -5.11 11.41 7.10
CA LYS A 119 -4.92 12.85 6.91
C LYS A 119 -4.77 13.11 5.42
N THR A 120 -5.64 13.95 4.86
CA THR A 120 -5.65 14.28 3.44
C THR A 120 -5.26 15.73 3.19
N TYR A 121 -4.86 16.02 1.96
CA TYR A 121 -4.57 17.36 1.45
C TYR A 121 -5.35 17.61 0.18
N SER A 122 -5.75 18.88 -0.05
CA SER A 122 -6.46 19.28 -1.26
C SER A 122 -5.57 20.11 -2.18
N SER A 123 -5.96 20.20 -3.45
CA SER A 123 -5.28 21.02 -4.46
C SER A 123 -5.21 22.50 -4.12
N SER A 124 -6.21 23.02 -3.39
CA SER A 124 -6.24 24.41 -2.93
C SER A 124 -5.14 24.75 -1.92
N GLU A 125 -4.63 23.75 -1.18
CA GLU A 125 -3.53 23.93 -0.24
C GLU A 125 -2.15 23.98 -0.93
N GLU A 126 -2.06 23.57 -2.20
CA GLU A 126 -0.80 23.34 -2.91
C GLU A 126 -0.53 24.34 -4.03
N ARG A 127 -1.57 24.85 -4.66
CA ARG A 127 -1.46 25.72 -5.84
C ARG A 127 -2.46 26.87 -5.78
N ALA A 128 -2.10 28.03 -6.39
CA ALA A 128 -3.10 29.00 -6.74
C ALA A 128 -4.16 28.34 -7.62
N PRO A 129 -5.45 28.45 -7.30
CA PRO A 129 -6.51 27.70 -7.97
C PRO A 129 -6.52 28.00 -9.48
N ARG A 130 -6.38 26.96 -10.30
CA ARG A 130 -6.50 27.06 -11.77
C ARG A 130 -7.94 27.27 -12.22
N SER A 131 -8.91 26.84 -11.42
CA SER A 131 -10.34 27.09 -11.57
C SER A 131 -11.07 26.89 -10.26
N LYS A 132 -12.27 27.44 -10.08
CA LYS A 132 -13.10 27.22 -8.89
C LYS A 132 -13.51 25.75 -8.68
N ALA A 133 -13.50 24.92 -9.72
CA ALA A 133 -13.80 23.49 -9.64
C ALA A 133 -12.61 22.65 -9.13
N ALA A 134 -11.39 23.15 -9.21
CA ALA A 134 -10.19 22.47 -8.73
C ALA A 134 -9.90 22.68 -7.22
N GLU A 135 -10.77 23.45 -6.53
CA GLU A 135 -10.54 23.85 -5.13
C GLU A 135 -10.81 22.72 -4.11
N GLU A 136 -11.39 21.59 -4.53
CA GLU A 136 -11.80 20.51 -3.61
C GLU A 136 -11.23 19.11 -3.96
N GLU A 137 -10.40 19.02 -4.96
CA GLU A 137 -9.77 17.74 -5.31
C GLU A 137 -8.78 17.31 -4.22
N ILE A 138 -9.00 16.12 -3.67
CA ILE A 138 -8.11 15.51 -2.67
C ILE A 138 -7.00 14.77 -3.39
N ASP A 139 -5.75 15.02 -2.99
CA ASP A 139 -4.60 14.23 -3.42
C ASP A 139 -4.77 12.77 -2.98
N GLN A 140 -4.72 11.87 -3.93
CA GLN A 140 -5.01 10.45 -3.77
C GLN A 140 -3.89 9.66 -3.10
N HIS A 141 -2.65 10.18 -3.05
CA HIS A 141 -1.44 9.45 -2.69
C HIS A 141 -1.18 9.38 -1.17
N ALA A 142 -2.25 9.33 -0.37
CA ALA A 142 -2.17 9.41 1.09
C ALA A 142 -1.32 8.31 1.74
N TRP A 143 -1.17 7.16 1.09
CA TRP A 143 -0.31 6.06 1.58
C TRP A 143 1.17 6.44 1.68
N LEU A 144 1.64 7.49 0.99
CA LEU A 144 3.04 7.91 1.01
C LEU A 144 3.46 8.64 2.31
N ASP A 145 2.51 8.96 3.21
CA ASP A 145 2.83 9.23 4.61
C ASP A 145 2.71 7.91 5.41
N PRO A 146 3.79 7.36 6.00
CA PRO A 146 3.72 6.14 6.82
C PRO A 146 2.72 6.21 7.98
N LYS A 147 2.37 7.41 8.46
CA LYS A 147 1.32 7.58 9.47
C LYS A 147 -0.06 7.26 8.92
N ASN A 148 -0.33 7.62 7.67
CA ASN A 148 -1.54 7.20 6.97
C ASN A 148 -1.49 5.69 6.67
N GLY A 149 -0.32 5.14 6.34
CA GLY A 149 -0.10 3.70 6.21
C GLY A 149 -0.56 2.92 7.45
N VAL A 150 -0.30 3.46 8.65
CA VAL A 150 -0.83 2.89 9.91
C VAL A 150 -2.36 2.87 9.95
N ILE A 151 -3.02 3.91 9.42
CA ILE A 151 -4.49 3.98 9.34
C ILE A 151 -5.03 2.93 8.38
N TYR A 152 -4.40 2.78 7.21
CA TYR A 152 -4.73 1.76 6.21
C TYR A 152 -4.67 0.35 6.82
N VAL A 153 -3.58 0.03 7.49
CA VAL A 153 -3.37 -1.27 8.17
C VAL A 153 -4.45 -1.53 9.23
N ARG A 154 -4.84 -0.52 10.01
CA ARG A 154 -5.94 -0.63 10.98
C ARG A 154 -7.29 -0.94 10.33
N ASN A 155 -7.60 -0.26 9.23
CA ASN A 155 -8.84 -0.47 8.49
C ASN A 155 -8.88 -1.86 7.85
N ILE A 156 -7.77 -2.32 7.27
CA ILE A 156 -7.63 -3.68 6.75
C ILE A 156 -7.86 -4.72 7.85
N ALA A 157 -7.17 -4.58 8.99
CA ALA A 157 -7.28 -5.53 10.11
C ALA A 157 -8.71 -5.58 10.68
N ALA A 158 -9.36 -4.43 10.82
CA ALA A 158 -10.74 -4.36 11.29
C ALA A 158 -11.72 -5.07 10.35
N ALA A 159 -11.55 -4.88 9.03
CA ALA A 159 -12.38 -5.51 8.01
C ALA A 159 -12.19 -7.02 7.98
N LEU A 160 -10.94 -7.50 8.00
CA LEU A 160 -10.63 -8.93 8.04
C LEU A 160 -11.16 -9.59 9.32
N ALA A 161 -10.92 -8.99 10.48
CA ALA A 161 -11.41 -9.51 11.76
C ALA A 161 -12.94 -9.58 11.85
N LYS A 162 -13.65 -8.64 11.19
CA LYS A 162 -15.12 -8.65 11.09
C LYS A 162 -15.61 -9.74 10.13
N SER A 163 -14.93 -9.94 9.02
CA SER A 163 -15.34 -10.91 7.99
C SER A 163 -15.01 -12.35 8.38
N ASP A 164 -13.96 -12.55 9.16
CA ASP A 164 -13.46 -13.85 9.62
C ASP A 164 -13.11 -13.78 11.12
N PRO A 165 -14.12 -13.85 11.99
CA PRO A 165 -13.93 -13.75 13.45
C PRO A 165 -13.05 -14.85 14.04
N ALA A 166 -12.98 -16.02 13.41
CA ALA A 166 -12.18 -17.16 13.90
C ALA A 166 -10.68 -16.82 13.85
N ASN A 167 -10.21 -16.10 12.83
CA ASN A 167 -8.83 -15.67 12.67
C ASN A 167 -8.58 -14.23 13.13
N ALA A 168 -9.56 -13.56 13.75
CA ALA A 168 -9.44 -12.18 14.21
C ALA A 168 -8.23 -11.92 15.15
N PRO A 169 -7.85 -12.82 16.08
CA PRO A 169 -6.64 -12.64 16.89
C PRO A 169 -5.36 -12.56 16.05
N ASP A 170 -5.24 -13.40 15.01
CA ASP A 170 -4.08 -13.43 14.13
C ASP A 170 -3.97 -12.13 13.32
N TYR A 171 -5.07 -11.65 12.74
CA TYR A 171 -5.10 -10.38 12.01
C TYR A 171 -4.69 -9.21 12.89
N ARG A 172 -5.17 -9.15 14.13
CA ARG A 172 -4.81 -8.09 15.08
C ARG A 172 -3.35 -8.16 15.49
N ALA A 173 -2.82 -9.35 15.73
CA ALA A 173 -1.41 -9.54 16.10
C ALA A 173 -0.47 -9.13 14.94
N ARG A 174 -0.76 -9.56 13.71
CA ARG A 174 0.00 -9.19 12.50
C ARG A 174 -0.09 -7.69 12.25
N ALA A 175 -1.27 -7.10 12.34
CA ALA A 175 -1.46 -5.66 12.19
C ALA A 175 -0.68 -4.88 13.26
N ALA A 176 -0.67 -5.31 14.51
CA ALA A 176 0.10 -4.65 15.57
C ALA A 176 1.61 -4.67 15.29
N ALA A 177 2.14 -5.81 14.82
CA ALA A 177 3.55 -5.94 14.43
C ALA A 177 3.89 -5.03 13.25
N TYR A 178 3.05 -5.03 12.21
CA TYR A 178 3.29 -4.22 11.02
C TYR A 178 3.12 -2.71 11.30
N ILE A 179 2.16 -2.31 12.14
CA ILE A 179 2.02 -0.93 12.60
C ILE A 179 3.29 -0.46 13.31
N LYS A 180 3.89 -1.32 14.16
CA LYS A 180 5.16 -0.98 14.81
C LYS A 180 6.27 -0.79 13.77
N GLU A 181 6.36 -1.65 12.76
CA GLU A 181 7.34 -1.51 11.68
C GLU A 181 7.15 -0.20 10.91
N LEU A 182 5.91 0.22 10.61
CA LEU A 182 5.62 1.50 9.96
C LEU A 182 5.96 2.71 10.84
N GLN A 183 5.76 2.61 12.15
CA GLN A 183 6.18 3.65 13.09
C GLN A 183 7.70 3.77 13.19
N ASP A 184 8.40 2.64 13.22
CA ASP A 184 9.88 2.60 13.21
C ASP A 184 10.41 3.16 11.87
N LEU A 185 9.72 2.88 10.74
CA LEU A 185 10.02 3.42 9.42
C LEU A 185 9.89 4.95 9.38
N ASP A 186 8.79 5.51 9.92
CA ASP A 186 8.59 6.97 10.01
C ASP A 186 9.68 7.63 10.88
N ALA A 187 10.02 7.02 12.02
CA ALA A 187 11.07 7.51 12.90
C ALA A 187 12.46 7.49 12.21
N TRP A 188 12.78 6.39 11.52
CA TRP A 188 14.00 6.25 10.73
C TRP A 188 14.06 7.33 9.62
N ALA A 189 12.99 7.46 8.83
CA ALA A 189 12.95 8.44 7.74
C ALA A 189 13.17 9.89 8.22
N LYS A 190 12.60 10.26 9.37
CA LYS A 190 12.83 11.57 9.99
C LYS A 190 14.28 11.77 10.42
N THR A 191 14.89 10.73 10.99
CA THR A 191 16.30 10.78 11.44
C THR A 191 17.23 10.95 10.25
N GLU A 192 17.06 10.17 9.20
CA GLU A 192 17.87 10.25 7.98
C GLU A 192 17.68 11.61 7.28
N MET A 193 16.43 12.07 7.15
CA MET A 193 16.12 13.35 6.52
C MET A 193 16.69 14.55 7.30
N ALA A 194 16.86 14.44 8.61
CA ALA A 194 17.45 15.49 9.43
C ALA A 194 18.91 15.81 9.05
N ALA A 195 19.61 14.87 8.41
CA ALA A 195 20.96 15.07 7.89
C ALA A 195 21.01 16.02 6.67
N VAL A 196 19.89 16.19 5.95
CA VAL A 196 19.81 17.12 4.80
C VAL A 196 19.52 18.52 5.32
N PRO A 197 20.36 19.53 5.03
CA PRO A 197 20.05 20.92 5.40
C PRO A 197 18.71 21.39 4.83
N PRO A 198 17.87 22.13 5.57
CA PRO A 198 16.55 22.55 5.09
C PRO A 198 16.58 23.29 3.75
N ALA A 199 17.61 24.12 3.50
CA ALA A 199 17.77 24.85 2.23
C ALA A 199 17.98 23.92 1.02
N LYS A 200 18.45 22.71 1.23
CA LYS A 200 18.67 21.69 0.18
C LYS A 200 17.45 20.79 -0.06
N ARG A 201 16.45 20.81 0.82
CA ARG A 201 15.27 19.92 0.72
C ARG A 201 14.30 20.40 -0.36
N ARG A 202 14.79 20.42 -1.61
CA ARG A 202 14.04 20.81 -2.80
C ARG A 202 14.23 19.78 -3.88
N ILE A 203 13.15 19.37 -4.54
CA ILE A 203 13.18 18.35 -5.59
C ILE A 203 12.26 18.72 -6.74
N LEU A 204 12.53 18.12 -7.90
CA LEU A 204 11.57 18.01 -8.99
C LEU A 204 11.30 16.54 -9.26
N SER A 205 10.01 16.17 -9.30
CA SER A 205 9.54 14.85 -9.74
C SER A 205 8.85 14.92 -11.09
N SER A 206 8.82 13.83 -11.83
CA SER A 206 8.04 13.74 -13.08
C SER A 206 6.54 13.77 -12.84
N HIS A 207 6.08 13.30 -11.67
CA HIS A 207 4.69 13.20 -11.26
C HIS A 207 4.51 13.76 -9.85
N ASP A 208 3.36 14.40 -9.58
CA ASP A 208 3.06 15.05 -8.30
C ASP A 208 2.47 14.07 -7.26
N SER A 209 2.98 12.84 -7.23
CA SER A 209 2.51 11.79 -6.30
C SER A 209 3.08 11.93 -4.88
N LEU A 210 4.26 12.53 -4.73
CA LEU A 210 5.04 12.44 -3.48
C LEU A 210 4.72 13.53 -2.44
N GLN A 211 3.64 14.30 -2.58
CA GLN A 211 3.34 15.44 -1.69
C GLN A 211 3.16 15.02 -0.23
N TYR A 212 2.53 13.86 0.03
CA TYR A 212 2.39 13.36 1.41
C TYR A 212 3.74 13.05 2.04
N LEU A 213 4.64 12.39 1.31
CA LEU A 213 5.99 12.12 1.76
C LEU A 213 6.79 13.41 1.93
N ALA A 214 6.69 14.34 0.96
CA ALA A 214 7.36 15.63 1.00
C ALA A 214 6.96 16.42 2.24
N ARG A 215 5.65 16.52 2.53
CA ARG A 215 5.12 17.23 3.71
C ARG A 215 5.50 16.52 5.02
N ALA A 216 5.52 15.17 5.05
CA ALA A 216 5.89 14.42 6.24
C ALA A 216 7.33 14.70 6.68
N TYR A 217 8.22 15.01 5.72
CA TYR A 217 9.67 15.16 5.96
C TYR A 217 10.23 16.55 5.63
N GLY A 218 9.38 17.53 5.36
CA GLY A 218 9.78 18.93 5.15
C GLY A 218 10.56 19.16 3.85
N ILE A 219 10.13 18.51 2.76
CA ILE A 219 10.67 18.66 1.42
C ILE A 219 9.77 19.62 0.62
N THR A 220 10.38 20.55 -0.13
CA THR A 220 9.67 21.36 -1.13
C THR A 220 9.73 20.63 -2.47
N MET A 221 8.58 20.32 -3.03
CA MET A 221 8.48 19.56 -4.27
C MET A 221 7.89 20.40 -5.40
N LEU A 222 8.49 20.30 -6.58
CA LEU A 222 7.92 20.67 -7.87
C LEU A 222 7.63 19.40 -8.67
N ALA A 223 6.64 19.46 -9.55
CA ALA A 223 6.35 18.35 -10.46
C ALA A 223 6.14 18.86 -11.90
N ILE A 224 6.47 18.00 -12.88
CA ILE A 224 6.21 18.27 -14.31
C ILE A 224 4.72 18.08 -14.59
N ASN A 225 4.19 16.90 -14.27
CA ASN A 225 2.79 16.55 -14.39
C ASN A 225 2.04 16.86 -13.09
N GLY A 226 0.71 16.98 -13.17
CA GLY A 226 -0.16 17.05 -12.00
C GLY A 226 -0.25 15.73 -11.25
N TRP A 227 -1.32 15.55 -10.49
CA TRP A 227 -1.58 14.34 -9.70
C TRP A 227 -1.99 13.13 -10.55
N THR A 228 -2.31 13.34 -11.83
CA THR A 228 -2.67 12.28 -12.75
C THR A 228 -1.68 12.20 -13.91
N ASN A 229 -1.50 11.00 -14.44
CA ASN A 229 -0.62 10.71 -15.58
C ASN A 229 -1.26 11.01 -16.93
N ASN A 230 -2.43 11.67 -16.96
CA ASN A 230 -3.29 11.78 -18.14
C ASN A 230 -2.91 12.87 -19.16
N SER A 231 -1.89 13.71 -18.87
CA SER A 231 -1.51 14.80 -19.77
C SER A 231 0.00 14.92 -19.97
N GLU A 232 0.42 15.10 -21.22
CA GLU A 232 1.79 15.48 -21.54
C GLU A 232 1.97 17.01 -21.37
N PRO A 233 3.07 17.48 -20.72
CA PRO A 233 3.33 18.90 -20.56
C PRO A 233 3.65 19.57 -21.91
N SER A 234 3.15 20.78 -22.12
CA SER A 234 3.49 21.58 -23.29
C SER A 234 4.94 22.08 -23.23
N ALA A 235 5.52 22.45 -24.38
CA ALA A 235 6.86 23.02 -24.45
C ALA A 235 6.99 24.32 -23.62
N ALA A 236 5.92 25.12 -23.51
CA ALA A 236 5.91 26.34 -22.71
C ALA A 236 5.94 26.03 -21.20
N GLU A 237 5.25 25.00 -20.74
CA GLU A 237 5.29 24.55 -19.34
C GLU A 237 6.67 24.00 -18.99
N LEU A 238 7.28 23.20 -19.85
CA LEU A 238 8.66 22.70 -19.65
C LEU A 238 9.68 23.85 -19.59
N ALA A 239 9.57 24.86 -20.45
CA ALA A 239 10.45 26.02 -20.43
C ALA A 239 10.28 26.86 -19.14
N SER A 240 9.03 27.08 -18.69
CA SER A 240 8.74 27.73 -17.42
C SER A 240 9.31 26.97 -16.23
N LEU A 241 9.15 25.64 -16.22
CA LEU A 241 9.71 24.78 -15.19
C LEU A 241 11.24 24.82 -15.16
N ALA A 242 11.90 24.77 -16.33
CA ALA A 242 13.35 24.86 -16.43
C ALA A 242 13.86 26.22 -15.88
N GLN A 243 13.11 27.30 -16.08
CA GLN A 243 13.42 28.60 -15.48
C GLN A 243 13.33 28.58 -13.95
N ARG A 244 12.26 27.99 -13.40
CA ARG A 244 12.07 27.86 -11.94
C ARG A 244 13.16 27.00 -11.32
N ILE A 245 13.51 25.88 -11.93
CA ILE A 245 14.60 24.98 -11.48
C ILE A 245 15.90 25.78 -11.30
N ARG A 246 16.27 26.62 -12.29
CA ARG A 246 17.48 27.46 -12.23
C ARG A 246 17.37 28.53 -11.14
N GLN A 247 16.21 29.17 -11.01
CA GLN A 247 15.99 30.23 -10.00
C GLN A 247 16.00 29.69 -8.57
N GLU A 248 15.47 28.48 -8.36
CA GLU A 248 15.37 27.84 -7.05
C GLU A 248 16.59 26.99 -6.69
N GLY A 249 17.57 26.84 -7.62
CA GLY A 249 18.78 26.06 -7.39
C GLY A 249 18.50 24.57 -7.19
N ILE A 250 17.52 24.01 -7.92
CA ILE A 250 17.21 22.58 -7.84
C ILE A 250 18.13 21.84 -8.79
N HIS A 251 18.96 20.97 -8.23
CA HIS A 251 19.89 20.12 -9.01
C HIS A 251 19.48 18.64 -8.99
N ALA A 252 18.56 18.26 -8.10
CA ALA A 252 18.07 16.91 -7.95
C ALA A 252 16.70 16.73 -8.64
N LEU A 253 16.70 16.01 -9.76
CA LEU A 253 15.51 15.62 -10.50
C LEU A 253 15.25 14.13 -10.29
N PHE A 254 13.99 13.72 -10.19
CA PHE A 254 13.63 12.32 -9.96
C PHE A 254 12.59 11.84 -10.97
N LEU A 255 12.81 10.61 -11.44
CA LEU A 255 11.85 9.91 -12.27
C LEU A 255 10.80 9.25 -11.37
N ASP A 256 9.58 9.14 -11.84
CA ASP A 256 8.59 8.22 -11.29
C ASP A 256 8.68 6.89 -12.03
N SER A 257 8.47 5.78 -11.30
CA SER A 257 8.67 4.41 -11.82
C SER A 257 7.68 4.00 -12.91
N ILE A 258 6.53 4.69 -13.01
CA ILE A 258 5.46 4.37 -13.96
C ILE A 258 5.30 5.42 -15.06
N THR A 259 6.01 6.56 -14.99
CA THR A 259 5.88 7.62 -15.98
C THR A 259 6.94 7.54 -17.09
N ASP A 260 6.65 8.15 -18.26
CA ASP A 260 7.62 8.26 -19.35
C ASP A 260 8.76 9.22 -18.96
N PRO A 261 10.03 8.78 -18.97
CA PRO A 261 11.14 9.59 -18.51
C PRO A 261 11.55 10.71 -19.47
N ARG A 262 11.03 10.75 -20.71
CA ARG A 262 11.52 11.66 -21.77
C ARG A 262 11.40 13.14 -21.40
N ALA A 263 10.26 13.56 -20.81
CA ALA A 263 10.06 14.95 -20.39
C ALA A 263 11.09 15.37 -19.32
N MET A 264 11.32 14.51 -18.32
CA MET A 264 12.32 14.74 -17.27
C MET A 264 13.75 14.77 -17.84
N GLN A 265 14.07 13.88 -18.78
CA GLN A 265 15.37 13.86 -19.44
C GLN A 265 15.62 15.15 -20.25
N GLN A 266 14.60 15.69 -20.90
CA GLN A 266 14.67 16.98 -21.60
C GLN A 266 14.94 18.11 -20.61
N VAL A 267 14.19 18.21 -19.52
CA VAL A 267 14.39 19.22 -18.47
C VAL A 267 15.80 19.11 -17.86
N ALA A 268 16.27 17.90 -17.58
CA ALA A 268 17.63 17.67 -17.10
C ALA A 268 18.70 18.22 -18.06
N LYS A 269 18.54 17.96 -19.36
CA LYS A 269 19.44 18.46 -20.41
C LYS A 269 19.43 19.99 -20.52
N GLU A 270 18.26 20.63 -20.43
CA GLU A 270 18.13 22.07 -20.55
C GLU A 270 18.63 22.85 -19.34
N THR A 271 18.55 22.25 -18.15
CA THR A 271 18.92 22.88 -16.88
C THR A 271 20.34 22.55 -16.42
N GLY A 272 20.91 21.45 -16.91
CA GLY A 272 22.15 20.88 -16.40
C GLY A 272 21.99 20.16 -15.07
N ALA A 273 20.75 19.99 -14.57
CA ALA A 273 20.47 19.24 -13.35
C ALA A 273 20.63 17.74 -13.57
N ALA A 274 20.96 16.99 -12.50
CA ALA A 274 21.17 15.55 -12.58
C ALA A 274 19.89 14.78 -12.23
N ILE A 275 19.64 13.67 -12.92
CA ILE A 275 18.63 12.70 -12.48
C ILE A 275 19.20 11.96 -11.26
N GLY A 276 18.55 12.13 -10.12
CA GLY A 276 18.95 11.61 -8.83
C GLY A 276 18.59 10.15 -8.61
N GLY A 277 17.59 9.66 -9.36
CA GLY A 277 17.10 8.28 -9.29
C GLY A 277 15.65 8.15 -9.69
N THR A 278 15.11 6.96 -9.53
CA THR A 278 13.70 6.63 -9.73
C THR A 278 13.02 6.48 -8.37
N LEU A 279 11.81 7.05 -8.23
CA LEU A 279 10.98 6.98 -7.05
C LEU A 279 9.72 6.15 -7.36
N TYR A 280 9.12 5.59 -6.32
CA TYR A 280 7.95 4.72 -6.41
C TYR A 280 6.77 5.39 -5.70
N GLY A 281 5.93 6.10 -6.46
CA GLY A 281 4.72 6.75 -5.92
C GLY A 281 3.53 5.81 -5.87
N ASP A 282 3.15 5.25 -7.01
CA ASP A 282 1.85 4.61 -7.24
C ASP A 282 1.91 3.08 -7.27
N ALA A 283 3.07 2.50 -7.48
CA ALA A 283 3.23 1.06 -7.57
C ALA A 283 4.51 0.58 -6.89
N LEU A 284 4.46 -0.61 -6.34
CA LEU A 284 5.65 -1.34 -5.90
C LEU A 284 6.48 -1.77 -7.10
N SER A 285 7.78 -1.98 -6.93
CA SER A 285 8.62 -2.61 -7.93
C SER A 285 8.26 -4.09 -8.11
N LYS A 286 8.72 -4.70 -9.20
CA LYS A 286 8.57 -6.15 -9.40
C LYS A 286 9.23 -6.93 -8.26
N PRO A 287 8.75 -8.15 -7.96
CA PRO A 287 9.33 -8.98 -6.91
C PRO A 287 10.86 -9.13 -7.02
N GLY A 288 11.54 -8.98 -5.89
CA GLY A 288 13.00 -8.97 -5.83
C GLY A 288 13.64 -7.62 -6.19
N GLY A 289 12.87 -6.62 -6.55
CA GLY A 289 13.32 -5.25 -6.76
C GLY A 289 13.51 -4.47 -5.46
N GLU A 290 14.00 -3.24 -5.60
CA GLU A 290 14.37 -2.37 -4.48
C GLU A 290 13.18 -1.80 -3.69
N ALA A 291 11.97 -1.83 -4.28
CA ALA A 291 10.72 -1.32 -3.72
C ALA A 291 9.59 -2.37 -3.80
N ASP A 292 9.89 -3.66 -3.66
CA ASP A 292 8.93 -4.75 -3.83
C ASP A 292 7.98 -4.97 -2.64
N THR A 293 8.12 -4.17 -1.56
CA THR A 293 7.18 -4.04 -0.44
C THR A 293 6.99 -2.59 -0.09
N TYR A 294 5.89 -2.24 0.58
CA TYR A 294 5.64 -0.87 1.02
C TYR A 294 6.77 -0.30 1.90
N VAL A 295 7.28 -1.09 2.84
CA VAL A 295 8.39 -0.66 3.71
C VAL A 295 9.67 -0.40 2.89
N LYS A 296 9.99 -1.28 1.94
CA LYS A 296 11.15 -1.08 1.07
C LYS A 296 10.95 0.11 0.13
N MET A 297 9.75 0.32 -0.39
CA MET A 297 9.40 1.48 -1.23
C MET A 297 9.72 2.79 -0.50
N ILE A 298 9.17 3.00 0.69
CA ILE A 298 9.44 4.21 1.48
C ILE A 298 10.93 4.34 1.83
N ARG A 299 11.61 3.24 2.18
CA ARG A 299 13.07 3.27 2.45
C ARG A 299 13.88 3.67 1.23
N HIS A 300 13.58 3.08 0.08
CA HIS A 300 14.22 3.39 -1.18
C HIS A 300 14.03 4.86 -1.54
N ASP A 301 12.79 5.35 -1.48
CA ASP A 301 12.47 6.71 -1.86
C ASP A 301 13.15 7.74 -0.94
N VAL A 302 13.07 7.54 0.37
CA VAL A 302 13.75 8.42 1.33
C VAL A 302 15.27 8.44 1.10
N THR A 303 15.90 7.27 0.90
CA THR A 303 17.34 7.17 0.66
C THR A 303 17.75 7.86 -0.65
N THR A 304 16.98 7.62 -1.71
CA THR A 304 17.20 8.21 -3.05
C THR A 304 17.02 9.72 -3.03
N LEU A 305 15.97 10.21 -2.36
CA LEU A 305 15.72 11.64 -2.16
C LEU A 305 16.86 12.32 -1.43
N ILE A 306 17.34 11.75 -0.32
CA ILE A 306 18.47 12.29 0.45
C ILE A 306 19.72 12.39 -0.41
N ALA A 307 20.07 11.31 -1.12
CA ALA A 307 21.26 11.28 -1.98
C ALA A 307 21.20 12.33 -3.10
N GLY A 308 20.02 12.57 -3.67
CA GLY A 308 19.81 13.62 -4.67
C GLY A 308 19.86 15.02 -4.06
N MET A 309 19.12 15.29 -3.00
CA MET A 309 19.05 16.61 -2.35
C MET A 309 20.40 17.08 -1.79
N MET A 310 21.27 16.19 -1.39
CA MET A 310 22.62 16.57 -0.96
C MET A 310 23.43 17.24 -2.07
N LYS A 311 23.04 17.09 -3.34
CA LYS A 311 23.68 17.73 -4.52
C LYS A 311 23.17 19.17 -4.77
N ASN A 312 22.03 19.58 -4.17
CA ASN A 312 21.50 20.95 -4.25
C ASN A 312 22.40 21.99 -3.59
#